data_6b641281dfd8180d0a13a14ca7531466
#
_entry.id   6b641281dfd8180d0a13a14ca7531466
#
_cell.length_a   1.000
_cell.length_b   1.000
_cell.length_c   1.000
_cell.angle_alpha   90.00
_cell.angle_beta   90.00
_cell.angle_gamma   90.00
#
_symmetry.space_group_name_H-M   'P 1'
#
loop_
_entity.id
_entity.type
_entity.pdbx_description
1 polymer ?
#
loop_
_entity_poly.entity_id
_entity_poly.type
_entity_poly.pdbx_seq_one_letter_code
_entity_poly.pdbx_strand_id
1 'polypeptide(L)'
;MVRMRTAIATCLLSLLAGIQIEAQEKPTMHADEVIARLVAHDTEREKLGGGYTGRRRYNLENQQLNKQAEMLVTVSCDGDGRKHFEIVSEQGWKSANSHVLEKMLESEEQTSQPEKRSATRVAFENYSFELLGTEVLDGRLAYVLRVLPKRQDKYLFDGRIWVDAEDFAMVQAEGSPAKSPSFWTRSIHFVARYHKSGDFWFPLSTESVTEARIFGKTNVTINYFGYSPNSELSERFAAPAPVIGLTYLSEGNHAEH
;
A
#
# COMPACT_ATOMS: atom_id res chain seq x y z
N MET A 1 -23.92 -52.33 -77.28
CA MET A 1 -23.73 -50.86 -77.09
C MET A 1 -24.10 -50.53 -75.69
N VAL A 2 -23.16 -50.49 -74.79
CA VAL A 2 -23.34 -50.12 -73.37
C VAL A 2 -22.33 -49.02 -73.04
N ARG A 3 -22.81 -47.82 -72.68
CA ARG A 3 -21.97 -46.69 -72.31
C ARG A 3 -21.69 -46.74 -70.79
N MET A 4 -20.44 -46.92 -70.46
CA MET A 4 -19.93 -46.90 -69.13
C MET A 4 -19.74 -45.42 -68.69
N ARG A 5 -20.41 -44.96 -67.64
CA ARG A 5 -20.23 -43.62 -67.01
C ARG A 5 -19.31 -43.80 -65.82
N THR A 6 -18.15 -43.23 -65.92
CA THR A 6 -17.16 -43.16 -64.86
C THR A 6 -17.52 -42.01 -63.92
N ALA A 7 -17.81 -42.30 -62.64
CA ALA A 7 -18.00 -41.32 -61.60
C ALA A 7 -16.65 -41.02 -60.92
N ILE A 8 -16.17 -39.82 -61.02
CA ILE A 8 -14.99 -39.31 -60.30
C ILE A 8 -15.45 -38.86 -58.95
N ALA A 9 -15.06 -39.58 -57.90
CA ALA A 9 -15.27 -39.14 -56.48
C ALA A 9 -14.09 -38.27 -56.09
N THR A 10 -14.32 -36.96 -55.93
CA THR A 10 -13.36 -35.99 -55.40
C THR A 10 -13.37 -36.06 -53.88
N CYS A 11 -12.30 -36.59 -53.29
CA CYS A 11 -12.11 -36.64 -51.82
C CYS A 11 -11.51 -35.30 -51.40
N LEU A 12 -12.35 -34.41 -50.79
CA LEU A 12 -11.87 -33.20 -50.11
C LEU A 12 -11.37 -33.58 -48.71
N LEU A 13 -10.05 -33.70 -48.60
CA LEU A 13 -9.38 -33.86 -47.31
C LEU A 13 -9.25 -32.45 -46.68
N SER A 14 -10.14 -32.07 -45.75
CA SER A 14 -10.04 -30.85 -44.96
C SER A 14 -8.99 -31.04 -43.87
N LEU A 15 -7.84 -30.39 -44.07
CA LEU A 15 -6.77 -30.28 -43.08
C LEU A 15 -7.26 -29.30 -41.96
N LEU A 16 -7.78 -29.83 -40.86
CA LEU A 16 -7.97 -29.09 -39.61
C LEU A 16 -6.60 -28.93 -38.93
N ALA A 17 -5.89 -27.86 -39.27
CA ALA A 17 -4.75 -27.40 -38.46
C ALA A 17 -5.28 -26.92 -37.10
N GLY A 18 -5.23 -27.79 -36.11
CA GLY A 18 -5.46 -27.40 -34.71
C GLY A 18 -4.37 -26.44 -34.27
N ILE A 19 -4.74 -25.18 -34.10
CA ILE A 19 -3.89 -24.21 -33.40
C ILE A 19 -3.90 -24.63 -31.93
N GLN A 20 -2.85 -25.37 -31.54
CA GLN A 20 -2.56 -25.56 -30.14
C GLN A 20 -2.06 -24.23 -29.62
N ILE A 21 -2.93 -23.46 -28.90
CA ILE A 21 -2.51 -22.37 -28.05
C ILE A 21 -1.84 -23.05 -26.85
N GLU A 22 -0.51 -23.23 -26.94
CA GLU A 22 0.29 -23.50 -25.75
C GLU A 22 0.08 -22.31 -24.82
N ALA A 23 -0.76 -22.52 -23.80
CA ALA A 23 -0.81 -21.63 -22.65
C ALA A 23 0.60 -21.66 -22.04
N GLN A 24 1.38 -20.63 -22.32
CA GLN A 24 2.69 -20.42 -21.73
C GLN A 24 2.46 -20.32 -20.21
N GLU A 25 2.68 -21.42 -19.48
CA GLU A 25 2.67 -21.42 -18.02
C GLU A 25 3.69 -20.37 -17.59
N LYS A 26 3.19 -19.22 -17.09
CA LYS A 26 4.05 -18.27 -16.41
C LYS A 26 4.72 -19.02 -15.27
N PRO A 27 6.05 -18.92 -15.11
CA PRO A 27 6.73 -19.58 -14.01
C PRO A 27 6.02 -19.20 -12.71
N THR A 28 5.47 -20.20 -12.05
CA THR A 28 4.73 -20.04 -10.80
C THR A 28 5.76 -19.70 -9.73
N MET A 29 5.95 -18.39 -9.46
CA MET A 29 6.84 -17.93 -8.41
C MET A 29 6.27 -18.40 -7.08
N HIS A 30 7.11 -18.89 -6.18
CA HIS A 30 6.68 -19.29 -4.84
C HIS A 30 6.60 -18.07 -3.90
N ALA A 31 5.73 -18.13 -2.88
CA ALA A 31 5.59 -17.07 -1.88
C ALA A 31 6.93 -16.64 -1.29
N ASP A 32 7.78 -17.62 -0.96
CA ASP A 32 9.09 -17.37 -0.37
C ASP A 32 10.02 -16.57 -1.29
N GLU A 33 9.96 -16.81 -2.60
CA GLU A 33 10.76 -16.07 -3.56
C GLU A 33 10.27 -14.61 -3.70
N VAL A 34 8.95 -14.39 -3.75
CA VAL A 34 8.36 -13.05 -3.79
C VAL A 34 8.77 -12.26 -2.55
N ILE A 35 8.66 -12.86 -1.36
CA ILE A 35 9.01 -12.20 -0.11
C ILE A 35 10.52 -11.96 0.00
N ALA A 36 11.36 -12.90 -0.43
CA ALA A 36 12.81 -12.69 -0.42
C ALA A 36 13.20 -11.49 -1.29
N ARG A 37 12.58 -11.32 -2.47
CA ARG A 37 12.81 -10.18 -3.35
C ARG A 37 12.25 -8.87 -2.78
N LEU A 38 11.06 -8.90 -2.16
CA LEU A 38 10.50 -7.73 -1.45
C LEU A 38 11.45 -7.25 -0.35
N VAL A 39 11.95 -8.17 0.48
CA VAL A 39 12.89 -7.85 1.57
C VAL A 39 14.21 -7.31 1.03
N ALA A 40 14.71 -7.89 -0.08
CA ALA A 40 15.93 -7.41 -0.74
C ALA A 40 15.73 -5.99 -1.30
N HIS A 41 14.62 -5.72 -1.99
CA HIS A 41 14.26 -4.40 -2.49
C HIS A 41 14.20 -3.36 -1.36
N ASP A 42 13.52 -3.67 -0.26
CA ASP A 42 13.41 -2.77 0.89
C ASP A 42 14.78 -2.51 1.54
N THR A 43 15.63 -3.55 1.63
CA THR A 43 16.99 -3.44 2.17
C THR A 43 17.89 -2.58 1.27
N GLU A 44 17.81 -2.73 -0.05
CA GLU A 44 18.56 -1.87 -0.98
C GLU A 44 18.11 -0.41 -0.88
N ARG A 45 16.80 -0.17 -0.77
CA ARG A 45 16.25 1.17 -0.57
C ARG A 45 16.76 1.80 0.75
N GLU A 46 16.82 1.04 1.83
CA GLU A 46 17.38 1.48 3.11
C GLU A 46 18.87 1.85 3.00
N LYS A 47 19.68 1.07 2.26
CA LYS A 47 21.10 1.33 2.04
C LYS A 47 21.38 2.56 1.20
N LEU A 48 20.47 2.97 0.32
CA LEU A 48 20.63 4.18 -0.48
C LEU A 48 20.73 5.43 0.39
N GLY A 49 20.36 5.35 1.66
CA GLY A 49 20.54 6.40 2.68
C GLY A 49 19.83 7.70 2.32
N GLY A 50 20.21 8.77 3.00
CA GLY A 50 19.78 10.11 2.64
C GLY A 50 18.48 10.59 3.29
N GLY A 51 17.57 9.68 3.62
CA GLY A 51 16.30 10.05 4.21
C GLY A 51 15.40 10.85 3.25
N TYR A 52 14.28 11.38 3.77
CA TYR A 52 13.34 12.19 3.00
C TYR A 52 12.54 13.13 3.91
N THR A 53 11.93 14.13 3.32
CA THR A 53 10.85 14.90 3.94
C THR A 53 9.55 14.67 3.18
N GLY A 54 8.42 14.90 3.84
CA GLY A 54 7.10 14.79 3.23
C GLY A 54 6.03 15.41 4.09
N ARG A 55 4.80 15.41 3.59
CA ARG A 55 3.63 15.90 4.32
C ARG A 55 2.56 14.84 4.37
N ARG A 56 1.77 14.89 5.42
CA ARG A 56 0.62 14.01 5.62
C ARG A 56 -0.57 14.80 6.13
N ARG A 57 -1.73 14.47 5.59
CA ARG A 57 -3.00 14.96 6.11
C ARG A 57 -3.75 13.78 6.71
N TYR A 58 -4.07 13.90 7.96
CA TYR A 58 -4.90 12.98 8.71
C TYR A 58 -6.31 13.55 8.79
N ASN A 59 -7.30 12.76 8.38
CA ASN A 59 -8.72 13.08 8.53
C ASN A 59 -9.36 11.98 9.38
N LEU A 60 -10.01 12.36 10.45
CA LEU A 60 -10.77 11.47 11.32
C LEU A 60 -12.24 11.88 11.29
N GLU A 61 -13.11 10.90 11.05
CA GLU A 61 -14.55 11.09 11.05
C GLU A 61 -15.22 10.06 11.96
N ASN A 62 -16.04 10.54 12.87
CA ASN A 62 -16.92 9.72 13.69
C ASN A 62 -18.37 10.06 13.37
N GLN A 63 -19.05 9.17 12.66
CA GLN A 63 -20.42 9.39 12.19
C GLN A 63 -21.43 9.41 13.34
N GLN A 64 -21.25 8.55 14.36
CA GLN A 64 -22.18 8.45 15.49
C GLN A 64 -22.20 9.71 16.33
N LEU A 65 -21.04 10.34 16.52
CA LEU A 65 -20.90 11.58 17.27
C LEU A 65 -21.05 12.84 16.40
N ASN A 66 -21.13 12.68 15.08
CA ASN A 66 -21.09 13.75 14.08
C ASN A 66 -19.89 14.68 14.34
N LYS A 67 -18.70 14.11 14.50
CA LYS A 67 -17.45 14.83 14.79
C LYS A 67 -16.36 14.50 13.82
N GLN A 68 -15.56 15.50 13.50
CA GLN A 68 -14.42 15.41 12.60
C GLN A 68 -13.19 16.06 13.22
N ALA A 69 -12.01 15.54 12.87
CA ALA A 69 -10.72 16.13 13.18
C ALA A 69 -9.83 16.07 11.95
N GLU A 70 -9.04 17.10 11.75
CA GLU A 70 -7.99 17.16 10.72
C GLU A 70 -6.67 17.54 11.36
N MET A 71 -5.58 16.92 10.92
CA MET A 71 -4.22 17.26 11.32
C MET A 71 -3.32 17.25 10.09
N LEU A 72 -2.57 18.32 9.88
CA LEU A 72 -1.52 18.43 8.86
C LEU A 72 -0.16 18.30 9.54
N VAL A 73 0.68 17.42 9.01
CA VAL A 73 1.97 17.07 9.60
C VAL A 73 3.06 17.11 8.54
N THR A 74 4.22 17.63 8.91
CA THR A 74 5.47 17.39 8.20
C THR A 74 6.15 16.16 8.80
N VAL A 75 6.63 15.26 7.96
CA VAL A 75 7.45 14.11 8.35
C VAL A 75 8.85 14.30 7.82
N SER A 76 9.86 14.07 8.64
CA SER A 76 11.24 13.87 8.23
C SER A 76 11.67 12.46 8.58
N CYS A 77 12.38 11.82 7.66
CA CYS A 77 12.95 10.50 7.84
C CYS A 77 14.46 10.61 7.68
N ASP A 78 15.21 10.16 8.67
CA ASP A 78 16.66 10.16 8.64
C ASP A 78 17.20 9.04 7.72
N GLY A 79 18.49 9.09 7.42
CA GLY A 79 19.16 8.06 6.61
C GLY A 79 19.12 6.65 7.22
N ASP A 80 18.96 6.53 8.52
CA ASP A 80 18.78 5.27 9.24
C ASP A 80 17.28 4.86 9.38
N GLY A 81 16.36 5.62 8.78
CA GLY A 81 14.94 5.33 8.70
C GLY A 81 14.10 5.75 9.90
N ARG A 82 14.68 6.50 10.86
CA ARG A 82 13.93 7.10 11.96
C ARG A 82 13.05 8.21 11.42
N LYS A 83 11.81 8.27 11.91
CA LYS A 83 10.84 9.29 11.53
C LYS A 83 10.63 10.27 12.68
N HIS A 84 10.52 11.54 12.32
CA HIS A 84 10.15 12.64 13.20
C HIS A 84 8.98 13.39 12.59
N PHE A 85 8.06 13.84 13.44
CA PHE A 85 6.83 14.48 13.03
C PHE A 85 6.73 15.87 13.64
N GLU A 86 6.35 16.83 12.81
CA GLU A 86 6.02 18.20 13.23
C GLU A 86 4.57 18.50 12.84
N ILE A 87 3.73 18.84 13.82
CA ILE A 87 2.34 19.19 13.58
C ILE A 87 2.29 20.63 13.06
N VAL A 88 1.81 20.78 11.82
CA VAL A 88 1.69 22.09 11.16
C VAL A 88 0.38 22.77 11.52
N SER A 89 -0.71 22.01 11.56
CA SER A 89 -2.03 22.52 11.96
C SER A 89 -2.93 21.41 12.44
N GLU A 90 -3.89 21.79 13.29
CA GLU A 90 -4.95 20.94 13.82
C GLU A 90 -6.28 21.65 13.76
N GLN A 91 -7.33 20.94 13.40
CA GLN A 91 -8.69 21.46 13.31
C GLN A 91 -9.71 20.44 13.82
N GLY A 92 -10.88 20.94 14.22
CA GLY A 92 -12.03 20.14 14.56
C GLY A 92 -12.00 19.55 15.98
N TRP A 93 -12.24 18.25 16.12
CA TRP A 93 -12.41 17.58 17.40
C TRP A 93 -11.08 17.43 18.16
N LYS A 94 -10.83 18.36 19.10
CA LYS A 94 -9.57 18.45 19.86
C LYS A 94 -9.18 17.13 20.56
N SER A 95 -10.15 16.47 21.20
CA SER A 95 -9.89 15.20 21.89
C SER A 95 -9.45 14.09 20.94
N ALA A 96 -9.93 14.08 19.67
CA ALA A 96 -9.45 13.13 18.66
C ALA A 96 -8.04 13.46 18.18
N ASN A 97 -7.71 14.75 18.01
CA ASN A 97 -6.36 15.18 17.69
C ASN A 97 -5.37 14.66 18.74
N SER A 98 -5.55 14.99 20.02
CA SER A 98 -4.58 14.64 21.06
C SER A 98 -4.60 13.17 21.51
N HIS A 99 -5.72 12.47 21.47
CA HIS A 99 -5.82 11.09 21.98
C HIS A 99 -5.79 10.01 20.88
N VAL A 100 -5.99 10.38 19.62
CA VAL A 100 -5.96 9.44 18.51
C VAL A 100 -4.83 9.80 17.54
N LEU A 101 -4.88 10.98 16.90
CA LEU A 101 -3.95 11.32 15.83
C LEU A 101 -2.52 11.51 16.34
N GLU A 102 -2.31 12.27 17.43
CA GLU A 102 -0.97 12.40 18.04
C GLU A 102 -0.43 11.04 18.51
N LYS A 103 -1.28 10.16 19.07
CA LYS A 103 -0.86 8.81 19.47
C LYS A 103 -0.48 7.92 18.30
N MET A 104 -1.07 8.12 17.12
CA MET A 104 -0.65 7.47 15.90
C MET A 104 0.74 7.92 15.48
N LEU A 105 1.04 9.24 15.56
CA LEU A 105 2.37 9.78 15.26
C LEU A 105 3.42 9.24 16.23
N GLU A 106 3.18 9.32 17.53
CA GLU A 106 4.08 8.77 18.57
C GLU A 106 4.37 7.28 18.35
N SER A 107 3.33 6.50 18.01
CA SER A 107 3.46 5.07 17.76
C SER A 107 4.32 4.80 16.54
N GLU A 108 4.15 5.56 15.46
CA GLU A 108 4.95 5.41 14.24
C GLU A 108 6.41 5.86 14.46
N GLU A 109 6.63 6.96 15.18
CA GLU A 109 7.97 7.39 15.55
C GLU A 109 8.71 6.31 16.36
N GLN A 110 8.05 5.72 17.36
CA GLN A 110 8.61 4.64 18.15
C GLN A 110 8.92 3.39 17.31
N THR A 111 8.04 3.00 16.37
CA THR A 111 8.25 1.80 15.54
C THR A 111 9.24 2.03 14.41
N SER A 112 9.52 3.28 14.06
CA SER A 112 10.56 3.63 13.08
C SER A 112 11.99 3.48 13.62
N GLN A 113 12.17 3.34 14.94
CA GLN A 113 13.47 3.08 15.53
C GLN A 113 14.05 1.75 15.04
N PRO A 114 15.35 1.66 14.70
CA PRO A 114 15.94 0.48 14.07
C PRO A 114 15.64 -0.83 14.78
N GLU A 115 15.70 -0.83 16.14
CA GLU A 115 15.47 -2.00 16.97
C GLU A 115 14.02 -2.52 16.90
N LYS A 116 13.04 -1.62 16.73
CA LYS A 116 11.64 -1.97 16.64
C LYS A 116 11.21 -2.26 15.21
N ARG A 117 11.82 -1.58 14.23
CA ARG A 117 11.50 -1.75 12.81
C ARG A 117 11.70 -3.18 12.34
N SER A 118 12.80 -3.83 12.72
CA SER A 118 13.05 -5.25 12.39
C SER A 118 11.97 -6.18 12.93
N ALA A 119 11.42 -5.87 14.12
CA ALA A 119 10.38 -6.66 14.75
C ALA A 119 8.97 -6.44 14.14
N THR A 120 8.77 -5.44 13.28
CA THR A 120 7.47 -5.09 12.70
C THR A 120 7.41 -5.21 11.18
N ARG A 121 8.55 -5.31 10.51
CA ARG A 121 8.62 -5.39 9.04
C ARG A 121 7.96 -6.65 8.48
N VAL A 122 7.48 -6.57 7.25
CA VAL A 122 6.94 -7.72 6.51
C VAL A 122 8.10 -8.59 6.03
N ALA A 123 8.44 -9.58 6.85
CA ALA A 123 9.56 -10.50 6.61
C ALA A 123 9.31 -11.86 7.31
N PHE A 124 10.10 -12.87 6.95
CA PHE A 124 9.94 -14.24 7.45
C PHE A 124 10.03 -14.36 8.96
N GLU A 125 10.77 -13.48 9.63
CA GLU A 125 10.90 -13.47 11.09
C GLU A 125 9.56 -13.19 11.78
N ASN A 126 8.71 -12.39 11.15
CA ASN A 126 7.47 -11.89 11.73
C ASN A 126 6.22 -12.59 11.19
N TYR A 127 6.28 -13.15 9.96
CA TYR A 127 5.11 -13.67 9.26
C TYR A 127 5.35 -15.00 8.57
N SER A 128 4.27 -15.74 8.36
CA SER A 128 4.15 -16.80 7.37
C SER A 128 3.37 -16.27 6.17
N PHE A 129 3.70 -16.76 4.98
CA PHE A 129 3.13 -16.27 3.73
C PHE A 129 2.55 -17.42 2.89
N GLU A 130 1.48 -17.09 2.16
CA GLU A 130 0.86 -17.98 1.18
C GLU A 130 0.57 -17.16 -0.08
N LEU A 131 1.01 -17.64 -1.25
CA LEU A 131 0.70 -17.01 -2.53
C LEU A 131 -0.73 -17.37 -2.94
N LEU A 132 -1.60 -16.36 -3.06
CA LEU A 132 -3.00 -16.54 -3.45
C LEU A 132 -3.18 -16.45 -4.97
N GLY A 133 -2.28 -15.77 -5.68
CA GLY A 133 -2.34 -15.56 -7.12
C GLY A 133 -1.76 -14.22 -7.54
N THR A 134 -2.27 -13.68 -8.64
CA THR A 134 -1.89 -12.37 -9.16
C THR A 134 -3.12 -11.53 -9.49
N GLU A 135 -3.01 -10.21 -9.30
CA GLU A 135 -4.01 -9.21 -9.67
C GLU A 135 -3.37 -8.05 -10.42
N VAL A 136 -4.16 -7.31 -11.20
CA VAL A 136 -3.71 -6.06 -11.83
C VAL A 136 -4.24 -4.89 -11.01
N LEU A 137 -3.32 -4.09 -10.47
CA LEU A 137 -3.63 -2.86 -9.73
C LEU A 137 -3.00 -1.68 -10.48
N ASP A 138 -3.81 -0.68 -10.81
CA ASP A 138 -3.38 0.54 -11.54
C ASP A 138 -2.56 0.23 -12.81
N GLY A 139 -2.95 -0.84 -13.53
CA GLY A 139 -2.30 -1.29 -14.76
C GLY A 139 -1.01 -2.09 -14.57
N ARG A 140 -0.59 -2.39 -13.36
CA ARG A 140 0.60 -3.20 -13.03
C ARG A 140 0.19 -4.54 -12.44
N LEU A 141 0.89 -5.60 -12.85
CA LEU A 141 0.69 -6.94 -12.30
C LEU A 141 1.31 -7.00 -10.89
N ALA A 142 0.57 -7.52 -9.94
CA ALA A 142 1.04 -7.73 -8.57
C ALA A 142 0.76 -9.16 -8.10
N TYR A 143 1.70 -9.73 -7.34
CA TYR A 143 1.49 -10.97 -6.57
C TYR A 143 0.65 -10.67 -5.34
N VAL A 144 -0.37 -11.47 -5.09
CA VAL A 144 -1.23 -11.37 -3.91
C VAL A 144 -0.83 -12.43 -2.91
N LEU A 145 -0.40 -12.01 -1.72
CA LEU A 145 0.01 -12.92 -0.67
C LEU A 145 -0.87 -12.74 0.58
N ARG A 146 -1.30 -13.86 1.15
CA ARG A 146 -1.83 -13.93 2.50
C ARG A 146 -0.68 -13.74 3.49
N VAL A 147 -0.90 -12.94 4.52
CA VAL A 147 0.09 -12.62 5.55
C VAL A 147 -0.45 -13.04 6.89
N LEU A 148 0.22 -13.96 7.56
CA LEU A 148 -0.17 -14.51 8.87
C LEU A 148 0.90 -14.18 9.90
N PRO A 149 0.61 -13.36 10.93
CA PRO A 149 1.59 -12.99 11.93
C PRO A 149 1.97 -14.18 12.82
N LYS A 150 3.26 -14.35 13.08
CA LYS A 150 3.79 -15.45 13.93
C LYS A 150 3.57 -15.23 15.44
N ARG A 151 3.13 -14.04 15.82
CA ARG A 151 2.82 -13.68 17.22
C ARG A 151 1.69 -12.67 17.32
N GLN A 152 1.06 -12.60 18.46
CA GLN A 152 0.02 -11.63 18.78
C GLN A 152 0.65 -10.29 19.21
N ASP A 153 0.78 -9.37 18.26
CA ASP A 153 1.36 -8.06 18.46
C ASP A 153 0.48 -6.99 17.78
N LYS A 154 0.29 -5.85 18.42
CA LYS A 154 -0.53 -4.74 17.88
C LYS A 154 0.10 -4.06 16.65
N TYR A 155 1.38 -4.28 16.42
CA TYR A 155 2.13 -3.73 15.28
C TYR A 155 2.27 -4.71 14.12
N LEU A 156 1.87 -5.97 14.32
CA LEU A 156 1.73 -6.95 13.24
C LEU A 156 0.27 -7.01 12.80
N PHE A 157 0.03 -7.46 11.58
CA PHE A 157 -1.33 -7.58 11.04
C PHE A 157 -1.57 -8.95 10.41
N ASP A 158 -2.82 -9.35 10.43
CA ASP A 158 -3.38 -10.47 9.71
C ASP A 158 -4.12 -9.94 8.49
N GLY A 159 -3.72 -10.35 7.28
CA GLY A 159 -4.31 -9.75 6.08
C GLY A 159 -3.70 -10.21 4.78
N ARG A 160 -3.61 -9.30 3.82
CA ARG A 160 -3.04 -9.53 2.49
C ARG A 160 -2.09 -8.39 2.12
N ILE A 161 -1.11 -8.72 1.28
CA ILE A 161 -0.25 -7.74 0.62
C ILE A 161 -0.25 -7.99 -0.88
N TRP A 162 -0.07 -6.93 -1.63
CA TRP A 162 0.16 -6.95 -3.07
C TRP A 162 1.59 -6.47 -3.33
N VAL A 163 2.35 -7.29 -4.02
CA VAL A 163 3.76 -7.03 -4.36
C VAL A 163 3.88 -6.90 -5.86
N ASP A 164 4.38 -5.77 -6.35
CA ASP A 164 4.60 -5.53 -7.78
C ASP A 164 5.46 -6.62 -8.40
N ALA A 165 5.06 -7.12 -9.56
CA ALA A 165 5.72 -8.26 -10.19
C ALA A 165 7.04 -7.90 -10.90
N GLU A 166 7.31 -6.63 -11.13
CA GLU A 166 8.55 -6.16 -11.76
C GLU A 166 9.55 -5.65 -10.71
N ASP A 167 9.08 -4.76 -9.84
CA ASP A 167 9.94 -4.08 -8.88
C ASP A 167 10.07 -4.83 -7.54
N PHE A 168 9.18 -5.77 -7.25
CA PHE A 168 9.07 -6.44 -5.95
C PHE A 168 8.90 -5.48 -4.78
N ALA A 169 8.22 -4.37 -5.02
CA ALA A 169 7.83 -3.39 -4.02
C ALA A 169 6.39 -3.62 -3.56
N MET A 170 6.08 -3.22 -2.34
CA MET A 170 4.70 -3.27 -1.84
C MET A 170 3.84 -2.23 -2.54
N VAL A 171 2.73 -2.66 -3.16
CA VAL A 171 1.73 -1.80 -3.83
C VAL A 171 0.55 -1.51 -2.91
N GLN A 172 0.10 -2.53 -2.18
CA GLN A 172 -1.00 -2.43 -1.24
C GLN A 172 -0.80 -3.40 -0.08
N ALA A 173 -1.30 -3.00 1.09
CA ALA A 173 -1.46 -3.88 2.23
C ALA A 173 -2.85 -3.66 2.83
N GLU A 174 -3.52 -4.73 3.23
CA GLU A 174 -4.80 -4.64 3.94
C GLU A 174 -4.89 -5.68 5.03
N GLY A 175 -5.63 -5.38 6.08
CA GLY A 175 -5.83 -6.35 7.15
C GLY A 175 -6.29 -5.72 8.46
N SER A 176 -6.05 -6.47 9.51
CA SER A 176 -6.38 -6.09 10.88
C SER A 176 -5.18 -6.34 11.80
N PRO A 177 -4.94 -5.52 12.83
CA PRO A 177 -3.88 -5.79 13.79
C PRO A 177 -4.00 -7.19 14.40
N ALA A 178 -2.88 -7.90 14.51
CA ALA A 178 -2.84 -9.26 15.09
C ALA A 178 -3.30 -9.29 16.56
N LYS A 179 -3.20 -8.16 17.23
CA LYS A 179 -3.69 -7.95 18.58
C LYS A 179 -4.41 -6.59 18.65
N SER A 180 -5.60 -6.56 19.24
CA SER A 180 -6.31 -5.31 19.46
C SER A 180 -5.44 -4.32 20.26
N PRO A 181 -5.30 -3.07 19.82
CA PRO A 181 -4.47 -2.08 20.51
C PRO A 181 -5.03 -1.66 21.86
N SER A 182 -6.34 -1.84 22.10
CA SER A 182 -6.98 -1.52 23.38
C SER A 182 -8.21 -2.39 23.65
N PHE A 183 -8.61 -2.52 24.93
CA PHE A 183 -9.85 -3.17 25.34
C PHE A 183 -11.10 -2.51 24.74
N TRP A 184 -11.06 -1.21 24.47
CA TRP A 184 -12.18 -0.45 23.93
C TRP A 184 -12.36 -0.61 22.42
N THR A 185 -11.37 -1.14 21.73
CA THR A 185 -11.41 -1.42 20.29
C THR A 185 -11.97 -2.81 20.03
N ARG A 186 -13.04 -2.91 19.24
CA ARG A 186 -13.63 -4.18 18.81
C ARG A 186 -12.90 -4.73 17.60
N SER A 187 -12.74 -3.89 16.59
CA SER A 187 -12.08 -4.25 15.35
C SER A 187 -11.42 -3.03 14.73
N ILE A 188 -10.36 -3.28 13.99
CA ILE A 188 -9.73 -2.33 13.09
C ILE A 188 -9.52 -3.05 11.77
N HIS A 189 -9.90 -2.42 10.68
CA HIS A 189 -9.53 -2.85 9.34
C HIS A 189 -8.85 -1.67 8.64
N PHE A 190 -7.74 -1.93 7.97
CA PHE A 190 -7.00 -0.90 7.23
C PHE A 190 -6.69 -1.33 5.81
N VAL A 191 -6.52 -0.35 4.93
CA VAL A 191 -5.97 -0.48 3.59
C VAL A 191 -4.92 0.60 3.40
N ALA A 192 -3.69 0.21 3.14
CA ALA A 192 -2.57 1.10 2.81
C ALA A 192 -2.20 0.91 1.35
N ARG A 193 -2.08 2.00 0.60
CA ARG A 193 -1.73 2.01 -0.83
C ARG A 193 -0.44 2.76 -1.05
N TYR A 194 0.34 2.30 -2.01
CA TYR A 194 1.60 2.88 -2.42
C TYR A 194 1.57 3.20 -3.90
N HIS A 195 2.37 4.15 -4.33
CA HIS A 195 2.53 4.50 -5.74
C HIS A 195 4.00 4.61 -6.11
N LYS A 196 4.30 4.36 -7.38
CA LYS A 196 5.63 4.53 -7.94
C LYS A 196 5.81 5.96 -8.41
N SER A 197 6.93 6.58 -8.02
CA SER A 197 7.36 7.89 -8.52
C SER A 197 8.84 7.79 -8.89
N GLY A 198 9.16 7.89 -10.18
CA GLY A 198 10.50 7.53 -10.69
C GLY A 198 10.83 6.08 -10.38
N ASP A 199 11.97 5.85 -9.75
CA ASP A 199 12.44 4.51 -9.34
C ASP A 199 12.00 4.11 -7.93
N PHE A 200 11.19 4.94 -7.25
CA PHE A 200 10.85 4.76 -5.84
C PHE A 200 9.36 4.54 -5.64
N TRP A 201 9.05 3.75 -4.60
CA TRP A 201 7.69 3.51 -4.13
C TRP A 201 7.45 4.28 -2.83
N PHE A 202 6.38 5.08 -2.82
CA PHE A 202 5.97 5.90 -1.67
C PHE A 202 4.56 5.56 -1.22
N PRO A 203 4.24 5.73 0.07
CA PRO A 203 2.86 5.70 0.52
C PRO A 203 2.02 6.74 -0.23
N LEU A 204 0.82 6.35 -0.63
CA LEU A 204 -0.18 7.23 -1.26
C LEU A 204 -1.29 7.57 -0.28
N SER A 205 -1.92 6.54 0.28
CA SER A 205 -2.99 6.69 1.26
C SER A 205 -3.03 5.52 2.23
N THR A 206 -3.55 5.79 3.42
CA THR A 206 -3.97 4.75 4.37
C THR A 206 -5.37 5.08 4.84
N GLU A 207 -6.28 4.14 4.68
CA GLU A 207 -7.64 4.23 5.17
C GLU A 207 -7.83 3.18 6.27
N SER A 208 -8.44 3.56 7.38
CA SER A 208 -8.77 2.61 8.44
C SER A 208 -10.17 2.85 8.99
N VAL A 209 -10.83 1.75 9.31
CA VAL A 209 -12.14 1.74 9.97
C VAL A 209 -11.97 1.05 11.29
N THR A 210 -12.26 1.78 12.36
CA THR A 210 -12.20 1.28 13.75
C THR A 210 -13.60 1.23 14.32
N GLU A 211 -13.98 0.10 14.88
CA GLU A 211 -15.18 -0.03 15.72
C GLU A 211 -14.80 0.01 17.19
N ALA A 212 -15.24 1.05 17.88
CA ALA A 212 -15.02 1.19 19.31
C ALA A 212 -16.29 0.89 20.11
N ARG A 213 -16.14 0.30 21.31
CA ARG A 213 -17.27 -0.13 22.16
C ARG A 213 -18.16 1.03 22.60
N ILE A 214 -17.59 2.22 22.77
CA ILE A 214 -18.30 3.39 23.29
C ILE A 214 -18.59 4.41 22.18
N PHE A 215 -17.64 4.64 21.29
CA PHE A 215 -17.71 5.72 20.30
C PHE A 215 -18.19 5.24 18.91
N GLY A 216 -18.50 3.94 18.77
CA GLY A 216 -18.96 3.38 17.51
C GLY A 216 -17.88 3.41 16.43
N LYS A 217 -18.33 3.61 15.17
CA LYS A 217 -17.48 3.54 13.98
C LYS A 217 -16.75 4.86 13.76
N THR A 218 -15.43 4.76 13.64
CA THR A 218 -14.54 5.88 13.33
C THR A 218 -13.70 5.53 12.10
N ASN A 219 -13.69 6.42 11.11
CA ASN A 219 -12.85 6.33 9.93
C ASN A 219 -11.66 7.25 10.10
N VAL A 220 -10.47 6.77 9.75
CA VAL A 220 -9.26 7.60 9.65
C VAL A 220 -8.68 7.42 8.26
N THR A 221 -8.45 8.54 7.57
CA THR A 221 -7.79 8.59 6.27
C THR A 221 -6.50 9.38 6.40
N ILE A 222 -5.39 8.82 5.94
CA ILE A 222 -4.09 9.49 5.86
C ILE A 222 -3.73 9.63 4.39
N ASN A 223 -3.53 10.86 3.93
CA ASN A 223 -3.03 11.14 2.59
C ASN A 223 -1.58 11.60 2.69
N TYR A 224 -0.72 11.03 1.84
CA TYR A 224 0.72 11.28 1.82
C TYR A 224 1.08 12.06 0.57
N PHE A 225 1.85 13.14 0.70
CA PHE A 225 2.19 14.01 -0.43
C PHE A 225 3.48 14.81 -0.19
N GLY A 226 4.01 15.44 -1.26
CA GLY A 226 5.15 16.34 -1.19
C GLY A 226 6.43 15.67 -0.72
N TYR A 227 6.68 14.44 -1.14
CA TYR A 227 7.93 13.75 -0.85
C TYR A 227 9.10 14.42 -1.55
N SER A 228 10.15 14.68 -0.79
CA SER A 228 11.43 15.19 -1.29
C SER A 228 12.56 14.43 -0.61
N PRO A 229 13.46 13.79 -1.37
CA PRO A 229 14.62 13.14 -0.79
C PRO A 229 15.61 14.15 -0.27
N ASN A 230 16.36 13.79 0.76
CA ASN A 230 17.44 14.63 1.28
C ASN A 230 18.65 14.52 0.35
N SER A 231 19.07 15.66 -0.17
CA SER A 231 20.25 16.06 -0.96
C SER A 231 20.86 15.13 -2.02
N GLU A 232 21.38 13.96 -1.74
CA GLU A 232 22.14 13.17 -2.73
C GLU A 232 21.29 12.27 -3.65
N LEU A 233 20.09 11.97 -3.24
CA LEU A 233 19.13 11.21 -4.05
C LEU A 233 18.26 12.09 -4.95
N SER A 234 18.31 13.42 -4.78
CA SER A 234 17.42 14.34 -5.50
C SER A 234 17.56 14.28 -7.03
N GLU A 235 18.74 13.99 -7.56
CA GLU A 235 18.93 13.81 -9.00
C GLU A 235 18.20 12.58 -9.57
N ARG A 236 18.03 11.53 -8.77
CA ARG A 236 17.28 10.32 -9.16
C ARG A 236 15.77 10.49 -9.08
N PHE A 237 15.28 11.46 -8.29
CA PHE A 237 13.86 11.83 -8.18
C PHE A 237 13.41 12.90 -9.19
N ALA A 238 14.28 13.38 -10.06
CA ALA A 238 13.99 14.46 -11.01
C ALA A 238 12.98 14.12 -12.12
N ALA A 239 12.36 12.96 -12.10
CA ALA A 239 11.15 12.74 -12.88
C ALA A 239 10.00 13.58 -12.27
N PRO A 240 9.25 14.36 -13.08
CA PRO A 240 8.19 15.22 -12.56
C PRO A 240 7.16 14.34 -11.86
N ALA A 241 7.01 14.57 -10.56
CA ALA A 241 5.91 13.96 -9.81
C ALA A 241 4.61 14.32 -10.54
N PRO A 242 3.71 13.36 -10.79
CA PRO A 242 2.38 13.70 -11.28
C PRO A 242 1.78 14.65 -10.26
N VAL A 243 1.48 15.88 -10.70
CA VAL A 243 0.71 16.84 -9.93
C VAL A 243 -0.69 16.25 -9.85
N ILE A 244 -0.95 15.41 -8.83
CA ILE A 244 -2.32 15.03 -8.49
C ILE A 244 -2.93 16.32 -7.95
N GLY A 245 -3.71 16.97 -8.83
CA GLY A 245 -4.30 18.26 -8.61
C GLY A 245 -5.12 18.34 -7.34
N LEU A 246 -4.58 18.95 -6.33
CA LEU A 246 -5.33 19.60 -5.27
C LEU A 246 -5.79 20.99 -5.77
N THR A 247 -6.51 21.02 -6.90
CA THR A 247 -7.08 22.26 -7.48
C THR A 247 -8.47 22.54 -6.91
N TYR A 248 -8.79 22.14 -5.70
CA TYR A 248 -10.13 22.34 -5.14
C TYR A 248 -10.23 23.17 -3.85
N LEU A 249 -9.23 23.96 -3.48
CA LEU A 249 -9.39 24.85 -2.31
C LEU A 249 -8.76 26.23 -2.49
N SER A 250 -8.93 26.87 -3.65
CA SER A 250 -8.54 28.29 -3.80
C SER A 250 -9.58 29.19 -4.43
N GLU A 251 -10.86 28.87 -4.38
CA GLU A 251 -11.92 29.82 -4.71
C GLU A 251 -13.00 29.82 -3.64
N GLY A 252 -12.91 30.78 -2.76
CA GLY A 252 -14.00 31.02 -1.81
C GLY A 252 -13.62 31.92 -0.63
N ASN A 253 -13.01 33.09 -0.89
CA ASN A 253 -13.18 34.21 0.05
C ASN A 253 -12.81 35.57 -0.59
N HIS A 254 -13.71 36.05 -1.43
CA HIS A 254 -13.90 37.48 -1.71
C HIS A 254 -15.38 37.72 -1.93
N ALA A 255 -16.06 38.19 -0.90
CA ALA A 255 -17.24 39.06 -0.88
C ALA A 255 -17.42 39.47 0.57
N GLU A 256 -16.98 40.64 0.98
CA GLU A 256 -17.63 41.95 1.02
C GLU A 256 -18.95 41.98 1.80
N HIS A 257 -18.90 42.78 2.77
CA HIS A 257 -19.82 43.52 3.64
C HIS A 257 -19.98 42.95 5.02
#